data_0b697f706a662429f4996ae83e3eec6a
#
_entry.id   0b697f706a662429f4996ae83e3eec6a
#
_cell.length_a   1.000
_cell.length_b   1.000
_cell.length_c   1.000
_cell.angle_alpha   90.00
_cell.angle_beta   90.00
_cell.angle_gamma   90.00
#
_symmetry.space_group_name_H-M   'P 1'
#
loop_
_entity.id
_entity.type
_entity.pdbx_description
1 polymer ?
#
loop_
_entity_poly.entity_id
_entity_poly.type
_entity_poly.pdbx_seq_one_letter_code
_entity_poly.pdbx_strand_id
1 'polypeptide(L)'
;MLHQYASSMLHLNRAKYYLTEFSGDWAHEANISDQPLEFGKKVLDTKLGARANMFTPPFFQLSLDQLATENCGEVLVGTLGWTGNFRFTFEVDNKNELRIISGINPYASEYYLPAGVVFRTPDFYFTYSANGKGKASRNFHDWARRYQLKDGDETRMTLLNNWEATYFDFNEEKLIGLIGDAAGLGVDMFLLDDGWFANKYPRSSDHQGLGDWDETADKLPNGIGRLVEEATKKGIKFGLWIE
;
A
#
# COMPACT_ATOMS: atom_id res chain seq x y z
N MET A 1 30.85 -7.36 -5.20
CA MET A 1 29.73 -7.30 -4.24
C MET A 1 29.16 -5.89 -4.28
N LEU A 2 27.86 -5.74 -4.35
CA LEU A 2 27.16 -4.44 -4.36
C LEU A 2 26.56 -4.21 -2.96
N HIS A 3 27.00 -3.19 -2.24
CA HIS A 3 26.55 -2.90 -0.89
C HIS A 3 25.55 -1.73 -0.83
N GLN A 4 25.69 -0.77 -1.72
CA GLN A 4 24.83 0.41 -1.76
C GLN A 4 24.72 0.93 -3.19
N TYR A 5 23.54 1.39 -3.56
CA TYR A 5 23.25 2.06 -4.82
C TYR A 5 22.01 2.97 -4.65
N ALA A 6 21.82 3.88 -5.57
CA ALA A 6 20.63 4.72 -5.64
C ALA A 6 19.82 4.39 -6.89
N SER A 7 18.50 4.33 -6.75
CA SER A 7 17.56 4.32 -7.88
C SER A 7 17.46 5.70 -8.50
N SER A 8 17.51 6.75 -7.68
CA SER A 8 17.44 8.14 -8.10
C SER A 8 18.27 9.06 -7.20
N MET A 9 18.78 10.13 -7.78
CA MET A 9 19.34 11.26 -7.07
C MET A 9 18.78 12.55 -7.69
N LEU A 10 18.03 13.31 -6.88
CA LEU A 10 17.53 14.64 -7.25
C LEU A 10 18.36 15.71 -6.55
N HIS A 11 18.55 16.84 -7.24
CA HIS A 11 19.25 18.00 -6.71
C HIS A 11 18.38 19.24 -6.89
N LEU A 12 18.10 19.95 -5.80
CA LEU A 12 17.20 21.10 -5.75
C LEU A 12 17.90 22.29 -5.11
N ASN A 13 17.62 23.48 -5.62
CA ASN A 13 18.08 24.76 -5.06
C ASN A 13 16.86 25.67 -4.86
N ARG A 14 16.44 25.83 -3.58
CA ARG A 14 15.30 26.64 -3.16
C ARG A 14 15.63 27.35 -1.85
N ALA A 15 14.85 28.35 -1.50
CA ALA A 15 15.09 29.09 -0.26
C ALA A 15 14.77 28.25 0.99
N LYS A 16 13.73 27.42 0.93
CA LYS A 16 13.31 26.52 2.04
C LYS A 16 12.73 25.22 1.52
N TYR A 17 12.76 24.22 2.38
CA TYR A 17 12.22 22.88 2.13
C TYR A 17 11.38 22.43 3.32
N TYR A 18 10.20 21.85 3.06
CA TYR A 18 9.35 21.26 4.10
C TYR A 18 9.01 19.84 3.68
N LEU A 19 9.45 18.89 4.47
CA LEU A 19 9.17 17.47 4.25
C LEU A 19 7.87 17.09 4.94
N THR A 20 6.94 16.53 4.17
CA THR A 20 5.77 15.81 4.68
C THR A 20 6.10 14.33 4.64
N GLU A 21 6.10 13.69 5.78
CA GLU A 21 6.28 12.24 5.96
C GLU A 21 5.01 11.59 6.51
N PHE A 22 4.91 10.29 6.32
CA PHE A 22 3.77 9.49 6.72
C PHE A 22 4.24 8.38 7.64
N SER A 23 3.50 8.17 8.72
CA SER A 23 3.74 7.09 9.65
C SER A 23 2.43 6.40 10.00
N GLY A 24 2.50 5.16 10.46
CA GLY A 24 1.30 4.46 10.83
C GLY A 24 1.56 3.13 11.52
N ASP A 25 0.46 2.46 11.75
CA ASP A 25 0.36 1.10 12.24
C ASP A 25 -0.99 0.55 11.79
N TRP A 26 -1.28 -0.71 12.08
CA TRP A 26 -2.56 -1.33 11.79
C TRP A 26 -3.73 -0.53 12.39
N ALA A 27 -4.75 -0.26 11.59
CA ALA A 27 -5.90 0.59 11.89
C ALA A 27 -5.53 2.03 12.32
N HIS A 28 -4.34 2.49 11.97
CA HIS A 28 -3.82 3.82 12.31
C HIS A 28 -2.82 4.32 11.26
N GLU A 29 -3.15 4.11 10.00
CA GLU A 29 -2.28 4.35 8.84
C GLU A 29 -2.21 5.84 8.46
N ALA A 30 -1.13 6.20 7.75
CA ALA A 30 -0.95 7.48 7.05
C ALA A 30 -1.08 8.74 7.92
N ASN A 31 -0.58 8.71 9.15
CA ASN A 31 -0.47 9.92 9.97
C ASN A 31 0.56 10.87 9.36
N ILE A 32 0.14 12.11 9.15
CA ILE A 32 0.93 13.13 8.46
C ILE A 32 1.74 13.94 9.47
N SER A 33 3.02 14.16 9.15
CA SER A 33 3.92 15.06 9.88
C SER A 33 4.67 15.96 8.91
N ASP A 34 4.59 17.26 9.10
CA ASP A 34 5.31 18.27 8.33
C ASP A 34 6.50 18.80 9.15
N GLN A 35 7.69 18.87 8.54
CA GLN A 35 8.87 19.41 9.20
C GLN A 35 9.76 20.19 8.22
N PRO A 36 10.39 21.29 8.64
CA PRO A 36 11.39 21.97 7.83
C PRO A 36 12.63 21.08 7.69
N LEU A 37 13.27 21.13 6.52
CA LEU A 37 14.60 20.57 6.33
C LEU A 37 15.63 21.69 6.44
N GLU A 38 16.57 21.54 7.37
CA GLU A 38 17.66 22.45 7.61
C GLU A 38 19.00 21.76 7.31
N PHE A 39 20.09 22.51 7.43
CA PHE A 39 21.44 21.97 7.24
C PHE A 39 21.63 20.63 7.96
N GLY A 40 22.04 19.61 7.23
CA GLY A 40 22.25 18.25 7.72
C GLY A 40 21.49 17.21 6.93
N LYS A 41 21.17 16.08 7.58
CA LYS A 41 20.51 14.94 6.93
C LYS A 41 19.26 14.51 7.69
N LYS A 42 18.18 14.35 6.94
CA LYS A 42 16.98 13.61 7.35
C LYS A 42 16.91 12.31 6.56
N VAL A 43 16.57 11.23 7.23
CA VAL A 43 16.43 9.91 6.61
C VAL A 43 15.02 9.37 6.90
N LEU A 44 14.33 8.91 5.86
CA LEU A 44 13.15 8.06 5.95
C LEU A 44 13.58 6.67 5.49
N ASP A 45 13.50 5.69 6.37
CA ASP A 45 13.87 4.32 6.02
C ASP A 45 13.04 3.28 6.78
N THR A 46 13.07 2.05 6.28
CA THR A 46 12.49 0.90 6.97
C THR A 46 13.48 -0.26 7.02
N LYS A 47 13.31 -1.12 8.04
CA LYS A 47 14.11 -2.32 8.27
C LYS A 47 13.25 -3.54 8.60
N LEU A 48 11.95 -3.45 8.34
CA LEU A 48 10.92 -4.43 8.72
C LEU A 48 10.49 -5.35 7.56
N GLY A 49 11.21 -5.32 6.44
CA GLY A 49 10.93 -6.15 5.27
C GLY A 49 9.64 -5.75 4.56
N ALA A 50 8.87 -6.72 4.09
CA ALA A 50 7.68 -6.50 3.28
C ALA A 50 6.53 -5.79 4.02
N ARG A 51 6.49 -5.82 5.34
CA ARG A 51 5.49 -5.12 6.17
C ARG A 51 5.84 -3.65 6.45
N ALA A 52 6.96 -3.19 5.97
CA ALA A 52 7.47 -1.85 6.27
C ALA A 52 6.52 -0.72 5.85
N ASN A 53 5.80 -0.89 4.75
CA ASN A 53 4.87 0.14 4.24
C ASN A 53 3.72 0.46 5.20
N MET A 54 3.34 -0.46 6.09
CA MET A 54 2.32 -0.22 7.10
C MET A 54 2.77 0.87 8.09
N PHE A 55 4.07 0.86 8.45
CA PHE A 55 4.64 1.79 9.43
C PHE A 55 5.17 3.07 8.79
N THR A 56 5.86 2.95 7.65
CA THR A 56 6.43 4.08 6.91
C THR A 56 6.40 3.72 5.42
N PRO A 57 5.50 4.31 4.63
CA PRO A 57 5.43 4.01 3.20
C PRO A 57 6.66 4.58 2.46
N PRO A 58 7.10 3.96 1.34
CA PRO A 58 8.17 4.48 0.50
C PRO A 58 7.72 5.71 -0.32
N PHE A 59 7.22 6.72 0.37
CA PHE A 59 6.56 7.88 -0.19
C PHE A 59 6.83 9.12 0.63
N PHE A 60 7.02 10.27 -0.03
CA PHE A 60 7.18 11.56 0.62
C PHE A 60 6.55 12.69 -0.22
N GLN A 61 6.24 13.81 0.42
CA GLN A 61 5.95 15.08 -0.24
C GLN A 61 6.95 16.13 0.23
N LEU A 62 7.48 16.91 -0.68
CA LEU A 62 8.43 17.98 -0.40
C LEU A 62 7.87 19.31 -0.89
N SER A 63 7.45 20.15 0.01
CA SER A 63 7.02 21.52 -0.32
C SER A 63 8.23 22.43 -0.46
N LEU A 64 8.18 23.31 -1.44
CA LEU A 64 9.27 24.21 -1.83
C LEU A 64 8.93 25.65 -1.43
N ASP A 65 9.88 26.31 -0.75
CA ASP A 65 9.84 27.69 -0.26
C ASP A 65 8.78 27.98 0.83
N GLN A 66 7.62 27.34 0.76
CA GLN A 66 6.56 27.40 1.77
C GLN A 66 5.82 26.05 1.85
N LEU A 67 5.21 25.76 2.99
CA LEU A 67 4.40 24.56 3.13
C LEU A 67 3.20 24.63 2.19
N ALA A 68 3.12 23.67 1.27
CA ALA A 68 2.02 23.59 0.30
C ALA A 68 0.74 23.10 0.98
N THR A 69 -0.39 23.68 0.55
CA THR A 69 -1.74 23.21 0.92
C THR A 69 -2.29 22.26 -0.13
N GLU A 70 -3.54 21.85 0.01
CA GLU A 70 -4.24 21.03 -0.99
C GLU A 70 -4.25 21.70 -2.38
N ASN A 71 -4.47 23.00 -2.45
CA ASN A 71 -4.74 23.74 -3.68
C ASN A 71 -3.68 24.80 -4.05
N CYS A 72 -2.69 25.04 -3.20
CA CYS A 72 -1.68 26.08 -3.40
C CYS A 72 -0.29 25.61 -3.01
N GLY A 73 0.74 26.21 -3.61
CA GLY A 73 2.16 26.00 -3.32
C GLY A 73 2.79 24.96 -4.24
N GLU A 74 4.11 25.02 -4.27
CA GLU A 74 4.92 24.10 -5.06
C GLU A 74 5.25 22.87 -4.24
N VAL A 75 5.07 21.68 -4.83
CA VAL A 75 5.36 20.41 -4.19
C VAL A 75 5.96 19.42 -5.17
N LEU A 76 7.03 18.77 -4.74
CA LEU A 76 7.59 17.58 -5.36
C LEU A 76 7.13 16.37 -4.55
N VAL A 77 6.60 15.36 -5.21
CA VAL A 77 6.17 14.10 -4.56
C VAL A 77 6.95 12.96 -5.17
N GLY A 78 7.48 12.08 -4.32
CA GLY A 78 8.30 10.96 -4.77
C GLY A 78 7.93 9.65 -4.09
N THR A 79 8.06 8.54 -4.82
CA THR A 79 7.86 7.19 -4.31
C THR A 79 8.82 6.21 -4.98
N LEU A 80 9.21 5.17 -4.25
CA LEU A 80 10.02 4.07 -4.77
C LEU A 80 9.13 2.87 -5.09
N GLY A 81 9.23 2.33 -6.30
CA GLY A 81 8.54 1.10 -6.73
C GLY A 81 9.15 -0.15 -6.12
N TRP A 82 9.10 -0.26 -4.79
CA TRP A 82 9.73 -1.32 -4.02
C TRP A 82 8.89 -1.70 -2.79
N THR A 83 8.72 -2.99 -2.55
CA THR A 83 7.91 -3.51 -1.43
C THR A 83 8.72 -3.90 -0.20
N GLY A 84 10.04 -3.88 -0.28
CA GLY A 84 10.93 -4.20 0.83
C GLY A 84 11.48 -2.98 1.55
N ASN A 85 12.58 -3.16 2.26
CA ASN A 85 13.25 -2.07 2.97
C ASN A 85 13.77 -1.00 2.02
N PHE A 86 13.37 0.23 2.22
CA PHE A 86 13.75 1.38 1.40
C PHE A 86 14.50 2.42 2.24
N ARG A 87 15.13 3.37 1.55
CA ARG A 87 15.76 4.53 2.17
C ARG A 87 15.68 5.75 1.26
N PHE A 88 15.15 6.85 1.83
CA PHE A 88 15.28 8.20 1.29
C PHE A 88 16.20 9.00 2.19
N THR A 89 17.19 9.64 1.62
CA THR A 89 18.09 10.56 2.33
C THR A 89 17.91 11.95 1.76
N PHE A 90 17.51 12.88 2.61
CA PHE A 90 17.41 14.31 2.32
C PHE A 90 18.61 14.99 2.97
N GLU A 91 19.50 15.54 2.18
CA GLU A 91 20.72 16.20 2.64
C GLU A 91 20.73 17.63 2.18
N VAL A 92 20.67 18.57 3.12
CA VAL A 92 20.79 20.01 2.88
C VAL A 92 22.22 20.41 3.22
N ASP A 93 22.95 20.99 2.28
CA ASP A 93 24.33 21.43 2.45
C ASP A 93 24.45 22.86 3.01
N ASN A 94 25.68 23.33 3.18
CA ASN A 94 25.98 24.67 3.70
C ASN A 94 25.63 25.83 2.73
N LYS A 95 25.22 25.51 1.51
CA LYS A 95 24.70 26.47 0.52
C LYS A 95 23.18 26.41 0.38
N ASN A 96 22.54 25.64 1.28
CA ASN A 96 21.11 25.36 1.25
C ASN A 96 20.66 24.60 -0.04
N GLU A 97 21.57 23.84 -0.66
CA GLU A 97 21.21 22.94 -1.75
C GLU A 97 20.76 21.59 -1.19
N LEU A 98 19.60 21.11 -1.64
CA LEU A 98 19.02 19.83 -1.21
C LEU A 98 19.37 18.73 -2.20
N ARG A 99 19.91 17.64 -1.69
CA ARG A 99 20.07 16.38 -2.41
C ARG A 99 19.13 15.33 -1.82
N ILE A 100 18.36 14.67 -2.71
CA ILE A 100 17.48 13.56 -2.34
C ILE A 100 18.03 12.30 -2.99
N ILE A 101 18.40 11.31 -2.18
CA ILE A 101 18.91 10.01 -2.63
C ILE A 101 17.87 8.95 -2.26
N SER A 102 17.39 8.21 -3.26
CA SER A 102 16.31 7.23 -3.12
C SER A 102 16.77 5.84 -3.58
N GLY A 103 16.46 4.80 -2.80
CA GLY A 103 16.81 3.44 -3.17
C GLY A 103 16.45 2.39 -2.12
N ILE A 104 16.87 1.16 -2.36
CA ILE A 104 16.76 0.08 -1.37
C ILE A 104 17.65 0.42 -0.17
N ASN A 105 17.16 0.08 1.04
CA ASN A 105 17.94 0.28 2.25
C ASN A 105 19.14 -0.68 2.25
N PRO A 106 20.40 -0.19 2.40
CA PRO A 106 21.59 -1.03 2.46
C PRO A 106 21.75 -1.81 3.78
N TYR A 107 20.88 -1.56 4.77
CA TYR A 107 20.93 -2.23 6.06
C TYR A 107 20.73 -3.75 5.93
N ALA A 108 21.68 -4.52 6.47
CA ALA A 108 21.70 -5.99 6.46
C ALA A 108 21.39 -6.59 5.06
N SER A 109 21.80 -5.89 3.99
CA SER A 109 21.56 -6.27 2.61
C SER A 109 22.84 -6.18 1.81
N GLU A 110 23.12 -7.21 1.03
CA GLU A 110 24.20 -7.24 0.06
C GLU A 110 23.76 -8.04 -1.16
N TYR A 111 24.30 -7.68 -2.30
CA TYR A 111 24.01 -8.34 -3.56
C TYR A 111 25.31 -8.73 -4.26
N TYR A 112 25.45 -10.03 -4.56
CA TYR A 112 26.53 -10.49 -5.40
C TYR A 112 26.18 -10.27 -6.86
N LEU A 113 26.88 -9.32 -7.51
CA LEU A 113 26.71 -9.02 -8.92
C LEU A 113 27.79 -9.76 -9.73
N PRO A 114 27.44 -10.85 -10.44
CA PRO A 114 28.39 -11.56 -11.29
C PRO A 114 28.84 -10.68 -12.47
N ALA A 115 30.02 -10.97 -13.02
CA ALA A 115 30.51 -10.28 -14.21
C ALA A 115 29.54 -10.49 -15.40
N GLY A 116 29.23 -9.43 -16.14
CA GLY A 116 28.32 -9.46 -17.29
C GLY A 116 26.82 -9.46 -16.95
N VAL A 117 26.46 -9.52 -15.66
CA VAL A 117 25.05 -9.42 -15.23
C VAL A 117 24.66 -7.97 -15.00
N VAL A 118 23.47 -7.59 -15.49
CA VAL A 118 22.90 -6.26 -15.26
C VAL A 118 22.04 -6.30 -13.98
N PHE A 119 22.33 -5.41 -13.04
CA PHE A 119 21.49 -5.15 -11.89
C PHE A 119 20.52 -4.02 -12.22
N ARG A 120 19.21 -4.27 -12.14
CA ARG A 120 18.17 -3.25 -12.30
C ARG A 120 17.73 -2.76 -10.91
N THR A 121 17.87 -1.46 -10.69
CA THR A 121 17.34 -0.82 -9.47
C THR A 121 15.82 -0.73 -9.53
N PRO A 122 15.12 -0.66 -8.37
CA PRO A 122 13.71 -0.27 -8.37
C PRO A 122 13.49 1.07 -9.07
N ASP A 123 12.36 1.21 -9.72
CA ASP A 123 11.96 2.47 -10.34
C ASP A 123 11.65 3.52 -9.27
N PHE A 124 12.09 4.75 -9.49
CA PHE A 124 11.71 5.89 -8.68
C PHE A 124 10.74 6.77 -9.48
N TYR A 125 9.53 6.93 -8.95
CA TYR A 125 8.49 7.75 -9.55
C TYR A 125 8.40 9.07 -8.83
N PHE A 126 8.26 10.17 -9.59
CA PHE A 126 8.05 11.47 -8.99
C PHE A 126 7.15 12.34 -9.85
N THR A 127 6.52 13.31 -9.21
CA THR A 127 5.74 14.36 -9.87
C THR A 127 5.95 15.71 -9.20
N TYR A 128 5.77 16.76 -9.95
CA TYR A 128 5.80 18.12 -9.48
C TYR A 128 4.45 18.80 -9.72
N SER A 129 4.06 19.66 -8.80
CA SER A 129 2.88 20.52 -8.93
C SER A 129 3.18 21.92 -8.38
N ALA A 130 2.78 22.96 -9.11
CA ALA A 130 2.74 24.34 -8.63
C ALA A 130 1.38 24.71 -8.02
N ASN A 131 0.42 23.77 -8.04
CA ASN A 131 -0.97 23.95 -7.63
C ASN A 131 -1.34 23.03 -6.46
N GLY A 132 -0.45 22.90 -5.48
CA GLY A 132 -0.68 22.20 -4.24
C GLY A 132 -0.56 20.66 -4.31
N LYS A 133 -0.74 20.07 -3.13
CA LYS A 133 -0.60 18.62 -2.89
C LYS A 133 -1.65 17.80 -3.63
N GLY A 134 -2.90 18.29 -3.73
CA GLY A 134 -3.99 17.61 -4.41
C GLY A 134 -3.77 17.43 -5.91
N LYS A 135 -3.17 18.43 -6.60
CA LYS A 135 -2.80 18.25 -8.01
C LYS A 135 -1.69 17.22 -8.17
N ALA A 136 -0.68 17.20 -7.30
CA ALA A 136 0.37 16.19 -7.33
C ALA A 136 -0.20 14.78 -7.10
N SER A 137 -1.13 14.63 -6.16
CA SER A 137 -1.85 13.37 -5.90
C SER A 137 -2.61 12.90 -7.15
N ARG A 138 -3.39 13.78 -7.77
CA ARG A 138 -4.12 13.45 -9.02
C ARG A 138 -3.19 13.05 -10.18
N ASN A 139 -2.00 13.63 -10.28
CA ASN A 139 -1.01 13.20 -11.27
C ASN A 139 -0.62 11.73 -11.08
N PHE A 140 -0.40 11.28 -9.83
CA PHE A 140 -0.13 9.87 -9.54
C PHE A 140 -1.36 8.98 -9.77
N HIS A 141 -2.57 9.45 -9.47
CA HIS A 141 -3.80 8.71 -9.75
C HIS A 141 -3.97 8.47 -11.26
N ASP A 142 -3.74 9.51 -12.08
CA ASP A 142 -3.84 9.40 -13.53
C ASP A 142 -2.77 8.48 -14.10
N TRP A 143 -1.54 8.57 -13.57
CA TRP A 143 -0.46 7.68 -13.95
C TRP A 143 -0.76 6.22 -13.56
N ALA A 144 -1.25 5.98 -12.34
CA ALA A 144 -1.59 4.65 -11.87
C ALA A 144 -2.70 4.00 -12.71
N ARG A 145 -3.75 4.75 -13.03
CA ARG A 145 -4.83 4.27 -13.91
C ARG A 145 -4.32 3.85 -15.27
N ARG A 146 -3.42 4.63 -15.87
CA ARG A 146 -2.95 4.39 -17.24
C ARG A 146 -1.88 3.31 -17.35
N TYR A 147 -1.04 3.14 -16.33
CA TYR A 147 0.20 2.38 -16.47
C TYR A 147 0.42 1.28 -15.40
N GLN A 148 -0.32 1.30 -14.30
CA GLN A 148 -0.10 0.36 -13.19
C GLN A 148 -1.30 -0.55 -12.93
N LEU A 149 -2.50 -0.04 -13.03
CA LEU A 149 -3.69 -0.81 -12.73
C LEU A 149 -4.16 -1.56 -13.97
N LYS A 150 -4.38 -2.86 -13.82
CA LYS A 150 -5.13 -3.62 -14.82
C LYS A 150 -6.53 -3.03 -14.92
N ASP A 151 -6.98 -2.79 -16.14
CA ASP A 151 -8.31 -2.23 -16.43
C ASP A 151 -8.54 -0.91 -15.64
N GLY A 152 -7.51 -0.04 -15.61
CA GLY A 152 -7.49 1.16 -14.78
C GLY A 152 -8.59 2.19 -15.07
N ASP A 153 -9.14 2.20 -16.28
CA ASP A 153 -10.25 3.07 -16.71
C ASP A 153 -11.64 2.42 -16.49
N GLU A 154 -11.69 1.15 -16.07
CA GLU A 154 -12.94 0.47 -15.76
C GLU A 154 -13.52 0.91 -14.40
N THR A 155 -14.84 0.87 -14.29
CA THR A 155 -15.53 1.11 -13.03
C THR A 155 -15.15 0.04 -12.00
N ARG A 156 -14.79 0.47 -10.80
CA ARG A 156 -14.54 -0.45 -9.69
C ARG A 156 -15.85 -0.94 -9.10
N MET A 157 -15.86 -2.24 -8.76
CA MET A 157 -17.02 -2.86 -8.13
C MET A 157 -17.21 -2.33 -6.71
N THR A 158 -18.47 -2.15 -6.33
CA THR A 158 -18.84 -2.01 -4.93
C THR A 158 -18.74 -3.36 -4.25
N LEU A 159 -18.29 -3.39 -2.97
CA LEU A 159 -18.01 -4.62 -2.24
C LEU A 159 -18.63 -4.55 -0.86
N LEU A 160 -19.30 -5.65 -0.46
CA LEU A 160 -19.70 -5.90 0.92
C LEU A 160 -18.83 -7.01 1.50
N ASN A 161 -18.12 -6.70 2.60
CA ASN A 161 -17.34 -7.64 3.38
C ASN A 161 -18.13 -8.03 4.63
N ASN A 162 -18.13 -9.31 5.01
CA ASN A 162 -18.89 -9.78 6.17
C ASN A 162 -18.21 -9.51 7.53
N TRP A 163 -16.92 -9.13 7.56
CA TRP A 163 -16.14 -9.13 8.80
C TRP A 163 -16.81 -8.40 9.95
N GLU A 164 -17.13 -7.13 9.80
CA GLU A 164 -17.74 -6.32 10.86
C GLU A 164 -19.16 -6.79 11.27
N ALA A 165 -19.84 -7.55 10.42
CA ALA A 165 -21.15 -8.08 10.72
C ALA A 165 -21.10 -9.42 11.50
N THR A 166 -20.03 -10.20 11.34
CA THR A 166 -20.01 -11.58 11.84
C THR A 166 -18.74 -11.97 12.60
N TYR A 167 -17.60 -11.33 12.30
CA TYR A 167 -16.30 -11.81 12.71
C TYR A 167 -16.17 -13.32 12.38
N PHE A 168 -15.74 -14.14 13.35
CA PHE A 168 -15.65 -15.61 13.21
C PHE A 168 -16.98 -16.34 13.39
N ASP A 169 -18.07 -15.65 13.83
CA ASP A 169 -19.37 -16.24 14.10
C ASP A 169 -20.27 -16.24 12.86
N PHE A 170 -20.02 -17.17 11.96
CA PHE A 170 -20.86 -17.39 10.78
C PHE A 170 -20.96 -18.88 10.44
N ASN A 171 -21.98 -19.19 9.65
CA ASN A 171 -22.19 -20.46 8.99
C ASN A 171 -22.71 -20.22 7.56
N GLU A 172 -22.85 -21.28 6.79
CA GLU A 172 -23.30 -21.24 5.41
C GLU A 172 -24.63 -20.49 5.24
N GLU A 173 -25.63 -20.77 6.08
CA GLU A 173 -26.95 -20.16 6.00
C GLU A 173 -26.90 -18.64 6.21
N LYS A 174 -26.17 -18.20 7.24
CA LYS A 174 -25.96 -16.77 7.54
C LYS A 174 -25.28 -16.03 6.39
N LEU A 175 -24.26 -16.65 5.79
CA LEU A 175 -23.56 -16.08 4.61
C LEU A 175 -24.46 -16.00 3.38
N ILE A 176 -25.28 -17.02 3.12
CA ILE A 176 -26.27 -17.00 2.03
C ILE A 176 -27.27 -15.85 2.22
N GLY A 177 -27.70 -15.62 3.47
CA GLY A 177 -28.53 -14.46 3.83
C GLY A 177 -27.86 -13.14 3.48
N LEU A 178 -26.61 -12.93 3.93
CA LEU A 178 -25.82 -11.71 3.66
C LEU A 178 -25.56 -11.50 2.16
N ILE A 179 -25.30 -12.58 1.40
CA ILE A 179 -25.21 -12.52 -0.07
C ILE A 179 -26.50 -12.00 -0.68
N GLY A 180 -27.64 -12.45 -0.12
CA GLY A 180 -28.97 -11.97 -0.52
C GLY A 180 -29.17 -10.49 -0.26
N ASP A 181 -28.81 -10.03 0.90
CA ASP A 181 -28.89 -8.63 1.33
C ASP A 181 -27.97 -7.75 0.46
N ALA A 182 -26.71 -8.18 0.22
CA ALA A 182 -25.79 -7.49 -0.64
C ALA A 182 -26.36 -7.29 -2.07
N ALA A 183 -26.92 -8.34 -2.65
CA ALA A 183 -27.57 -8.27 -3.95
C ALA A 183 -28.79 -7.33 -3.93
N GLY A 184 -29.62 -7.38 -2.89
CA GLY A 184 -30.75 -6.49 -2.70
C GLY A 184 -30.37 -5.02 -2.57
N LEU A 185 -29.21 -4.72 -2.01
CA LEU A 185 -28.63 -3.38 -1.93
C LEU A 185 -27.98 -2.90 -3.22
N GLY A 186 -27.83 -3.76 -4.22
CA GLY A 186 -27.19 -3.43 -5.50
C GLY A 186 -25.66 -3.43 -5.42
N VAL A 187 -25.06 -4.19 -4.49
CA VAL A 187 -23.61 -4.37 -4.37
C VAL A 187 -23.13 -5.36 -5.44
N ASP A 188 -21.99 -5.09 -6.04
CA ASP A 188 -21.46 -5.89 -7.16
C ASP A 188 -20.76 -7.17 -6.71
N MET A 189 -20.22 -7.20 -5.47
CA MET A 189 -19.41 -8.29 -4.95
C MET A 189 -19.64 -8.50 -3.45
N PHE A 190 -19.78 -9.76 -3.04
CA PHE A 190 -19.67 -10.17 -1.64
C PHE A 190 -18.29 -10.78 -1.40
N LEU A 191 -17.59 -10.33 -0.36
CA LEU A 191 -16.29 -10.86 0.04
C LEU A 191 -16.41 -11.55 1.40
N LEU A 192 -16.09 -12.86 1.42
CA LEU A 192 -15.98 -13.64 2.64
C LEU A 192 -14.60 -13.43 3.24
N ASP A 193 -14.59 -12.83 4.43
CA ASP A 193 -13.39 -12.53 5.19
C ASP A 193 -12.89 -13.73 6.00
N ASP A 194 -12.04 -13.50 6.98
CA ASP A 194 -11.35 -14.49 7.81
C ASP A 194 -12.31 -15.51 8.47
N GLY A 195 -11.77 -16.72 8.72
CA GLY A 195 -12.49 -17.77 9.43
C GLY A 195 -13.24 -18.78 8.54
N TRP A 196 -13.13 -18.69 7.20
CA TRP A 196 -13.68 -19.66 6.26
C TRP A 196 -12.82 -20.91 6.09
N PHE A 197 -11.57 -20.85 6.49
CA PHE A 197 -10.54 -21.89 6.35
C PHE A 197 -10.18 -22.53 7.70
N ALA A 198 -9.18 -23.41 7.70
CA ALA A 198 -8.69 -24.13 8.88
C ALA A 198 -9.62 -25.27 9.30
N ASN A 199 -9.64 -26.32 8.48
CA ASN A 199 -10.40 -27.53 8.73
C ASN A 199 -9.70 -28.46 9.74
N LYS A 200 -8.38 -28.66 9.57
CA LYS A 200 -7.58 -29.48 10.46
C LYS A 200 -7.21 -28.79 11.77
N TYR A 201 -6.95 -27.49 11.71
CA TYR A 201 -6.54 -26.65 12.83
C TYR A 201 -7.55 -25.50 13.00
N PRO A 202 -8.74 -25.75 13.61
CA PRO A 202 -9.86 -24.81 13.59
C PRO A 202 -9.50 -23.39 13.97
N ARG A 203 -9.99 -22.42 13.18
CA ARG A 203 -9.77 -20.98 13.35
C ARG A 203 -11.00 -20.32 13.93
N SER A 204 -11.02 -20.16 15.25
CA SER A 204 -12.05 -19.41 15.97
C SER A 204 -11.57 -18.03 16.42
N SER A 205 -10.33 -17.69 16.14
CA SER A 205 -9.68 -16.40 16.40
C SER A 205 -8.50 -16.22 15.44
N ASP A 206 -7.91 -15.02 15.42
CA ASP A 206 -6.72 -14.66 14.66
C ASP A 206 -5.40 -15.28 15.14
N HIS A 207 -5.44 -16.02 16.27
CA HIS A 207 -4.25 -16.60 16.89
C HIS A 207 -3.91 -18.02 16.42
N GLN A 208 -4.72 -18.64 15.55
CA GLN A 208 -4.56 -20.03 15.17
C GLN A 208 -5.10 -20.33 13.76
N GLY A 209 -4.69 -21.47 13.20
CA GLY A 209 -5.19 -22.00 11.93
C GLY A 209 -4.66 -21.31 10.67
N LEU A 210 -3.85 -20.26 10.80
CA LEU A 210 -3.22 -19.61 9.64
C LEU A 210 -2.27 -20.58 8.93
N GLY A 211 -2.44 -20.69 7.60
CA GLY A 211 -1.68 -21.62 6.77
C GLY A 211 -2.39 -22.95 6.48
N ASP A 212 -3.49 -23.27 7.19
CA ASP A 212 -4.40 -24.40 6.91
C ASP A 212 -5.54 -23.91 5.99
N TRP A 213 -5.24 -23.71 4.70
CA TRP A 213 -6.12 -23.08 3.71
C TRP A 213 -7.22 -23.99 3.17
N ASP A 214 -7.53 -25.08 3.88
CA ASP A 214 -8.67 -25.91 3.58
C ASP A 214 -9.95 -25.31 4.16
N GLU A 215 -11.03 -25.29 3.39
CA GLU A 215 -12.32 -24.78 3.85
C GLU A 215 -12.83 -25.54 5.07
N THR A 216 -13.38 -24.83 6.06
CA THR A 216 -13.86 -25.45 7.29
C THR A 216 -15.24 -26.08 7.10
N ALA A 217 -15.31 -27.40 7.15
CA ALA A 217 -16.57 -28.16 6.97
C ALA A 217 -17.60 -27.87 8.06
N ASP A 218 -17.18 -27.49 9.26
CA ASP A 218 -18.07 -27.17 10.37
C ASP A 218 -18.95 -25.94 10.09
N LYS A 219 -18.40 -24.94 9.40
CA LYS A 219 -19.14 -23.73 9.05
C LYS A 219 -19.73 -23.79 7.65
N LEU A 220 -19.04 -24.47 6.72
CA LEU A 220 -19.35 -24.55 5.30
C LEU A 220 -19.54 -26.02 4.88
N PRO A 221 -20.59 -26.70 5.31
CA PRO A 221 -20.78 -28.14 5.07
C PRO A 221 -20.90 -28.50 3.58
N ASN A 222 -21.30 -27.54 2.73
CA ASN A 222 -21.38 -27.74 1.28
C ASN A 222 -20.25 -26.99 0.54
N GLY A 223 -19.24 -26.50 1.27
CA GLY A 223 -18.07 -25.84 0.73
C GLY A 223 -18.31 -24.41 0.20
N ILE A 224 -17.21 -23.74 -0.16
CA ILE A 224 -17.22 -22.40 -0.76
C ILE A 224 -18.01 -22.40 -2.08
N GLY A 225 -17.96 -23.50 -2.85
CA GLY A 225 -18.68 -23.63 -4.11
C GLY A 225 -20.17 -23.31 -3.98
N ARG A 226 -20.79 -23.69 -2.86
CA ARG A 226 -22.19 -23.40 -2.57
C ARG A 226 -22.45 -21.89 -2.44
N LEU A 227 -21.56 -21.14 -1.82
CA LEU A 227 -21.68 -19.68 -1.68
C LEU A 227 -21.49 -18.99 -3.03
N VAL A 228 -20.54 -19.45 -3.84
CA VAL A 228 -20.30 -18.96 -5.22
C VAL A 228 -21.55 -19.15 -6.08
N GLU A 229 -22.20 -20.31 -6.00
CA GLU A 229 -23.46 -20.59 -6.73
C GLU A 229 -24.58 -19.62 -6.31
N GLU A 230 -24.73 -19.37 -5.02
CA GLU A 230 -25.78 -18.47 -4.50
C GLU A 230 -25.50 -17.01 -4.91
N ALA A 231 -24.25 -16.54 -4.85
CA ALA A 231 -23.88 -15.24 -5.35
C ALA A 231 -24.16 -15.11 -6.86
N THR A 232 -23.79 -16.11 -7.64
CA THR A 232 -24.04 -16.16 -9.09
C THR A 232 -25.52 -16.12 -9.42
N LYS A 233 -26.37 -16.88 -8.72
CA LYS A 233 -27.83 -16.85 -8.90
C LYS A 233 -28.43 -15.47 -8.65
N LYS A 234 -27.80 -14.68 -7.80
CA LYS A 234 -28.22 -13.32 -7.44
C LYS A 234 -27.56 -12.24 -8.30
N GLY A 235 -26.69 -12.62 -9.24
CA GLY A 235 -26.01 -11.72 -10.18
C GLY A 235 -24.87 -10.91 -9.60
N ILE A 236 -24.34 -11.29 -8.44
CA ILE A 236 -23.17 -10.64 -7.82
C ILE A 236 -21.95 -11.56 -7.84
N LYS A 237 -20.76 -10.96 -7.76
CA LYS A 237 -19.50 -11.72 -7.67
C LYS A 237 -19.22 -12.17 -6.24
N PHE A 238 -18.40 -13.19 -6.12
CA PHE A 238 -17.93 -13.71 -4.84
C PHE A 238 -16.39 -13.58 -4.76
N GLY A 239 -15.89 -13.17 -3.62
CA GLY A 239 -14.47 -13.07 -3.32
C GLY A 239 -14.13 -13.72 -1.98
N LEU A 240 -12.85 -14.08 -1.82
CA LEU A 240 -12.28 -14.59 -0.58
C LEU A 240 -11.18 -13.68 -0.09
N TRP A 241 -11.12 -13.48 1.23
CA TRP A 241 -9.95 -12.91 1.90
C TRP A 241 -8.87 -13.99 2.09
N ILE A 242 -7.62 -13.60 1.90
CA ILE A 242 -6.43 -14.42 2.11
C ILE A 242 -5.35 -13.54 2.71
N GLU A 243 -4.68 -14.00 3.78
CA GLU A 243 -3.56 -13.33 4.44
C GLU A 243 -2.19 -13.78 3.90
#